data_48839ed3bd16fa94a551d6a16a8f31df
#
_entry.id   48839ed3bd16fa94a551d6a16a8f31df
#
_cell.length_a   1.000
_cell.length_b   1.000
_cell.length_c   1.000
_cell.angle_alpha   90.00
_cell.angle_beta   90.00
_cell.angle_gamma   90.00
#
_symmetry.space_group_name_H-M   'P 1'
#
loop_
_entity.id
_entity.type
_entity.pdbx_description
1 polymer ?
#
loop_
_entity_poly.entity_id
_entity_poly.type
_entity_poly.pdbx_seq_one_letter_code
_entity_poly.pdbx_strand_id
1 'polypeptide(L)'
;MKRIIAIMLSLCLCAACAACAQQSDGNSSSQSNQSITSQAPSSTQTPEQPLTEDSEATSSEGLEAQSGEESGEAAGSNILVAYFTYGENAPLPDDVDASASASIQIWDNEITGNTGVVAHMIQEASGADIFSIRTVEPYPASYDETVDQGEEENNANARPELSTHIENLDDYDVIFLGFPNWWYDMPMPIYSFLEEYDFSGKTIIPFVTSGGSGFSSAISTIEEMESEATVIEGISIGARSATGAQADVEAWLTDLRYLSE
;
A
#
# COMPACT_ATOMS: atom_id res chain seq x y z
N MET A 1 -34.33 49.86 7.21
CA MET A 1 -33.98 50.57 5.96
C MET A 1 -33.60 49.52 4.94
N LYS A 2 -34.47 49.30 3.98
CA LYS A 2 -34.35 48.30 2.90
C LYS A 2 -33.37 48.82 1.84
N ARG A 3 -32.39 48.04 1.42
CA ARG A 3 -31.68 48.29 0.17
C ARG A 3 -31.76 47.04 -0.71
N ILE A 4 -32.57 47.19 -1.72
CA ILE A 4 -32.73 46.34 -2.88
C ILE A 4 -31.54 46.66 -3.81
N ILE A 5 -30.79 45.67 -4.29
CA ILE A 5 -29.89 45.83 -5.41
C ILE A 5 -30.21 44.73 -6.44
N ALA A 6 -30.37 45.23 -7.64
CA ALA A 6 -30.98 44.61 -8.79
C ALA A 6 -30.08 43.60 -9.51
N ILE A 7 -30.77 42.62 -10.09
CA ILE A 7 -30.34 41.61 -11.07
C ILE A 7 -29.91 42.29 -12.37
N MET A 8 -28.74 41.92 -12.90
CA MET A 8 -28.41 42.12 -14.29
C MET A 8 -28.21 40.74 -14.96
N LEU A 9 -29.23 40.42 -15.69
CA LEU A 9 -29.30 39.29 -16.62
C LEU A 9 -28.49 39.69 -17.87
N SER A 10 -27.45 39.00 -18.24
CA SER A 10 -26.80 39.11 -19.54
C SER A 10 -26.95 37.80 -20.32
N LEU A 11 -27.90 37.86 -21.24
CA LEU A 11 -28.13 36.83 -22.26
C LEU A 11 -27.09 37.03 -23.36
N CYS A 12 -26.28 36.03 -23.65
CA CYS A 12 -25.51 35.97 -24.91
C CYS A 12 -25.87 34.68 -25.67
N LEU A 13 -26.63 34.92 -26.72
CA LEU A 13 -27.07 33.98 -27.75
C LEU A 13 -26.05 34.05 -28.90
N CYS A 14 -25.45 32.94 -29.34
CA CYS A 14 -24.90 32.73 -30.71
C CYS A 14 -24.67 31.24 -30.91
N ALA A 15 -25.51 30.59 -31.62
CA ALA A 15 -25.56 30.37 -33.05
C ALA A 15 -24.73 29.13 -33.48
N ALA A 16 -25.48 28.15 -33.94
CA ALA A 16 -25.09 26.90 -34.56
C ALA A 16 -24.25 27.08 -35.84
N CYS A 17 -23.32 26.15 -36.07
CA CYS A 17 -22.89 25.75 -37.40
C CYS A 17 -22.84 24.23 -37.49
N ALA A 18 -23.73 23.70 -38.35
CA ALA A 18 -23.81 22.31 -38.76
C ALA A 18 -22.94 22.05 -40.00
N ALA A 19 -22.72 20.77 -40.27
CA ALA A 19 -22.23 20.11 -41.48
C ALA A 19 -20.70 19.99 -41.62
N CYS A 20 -20.13 18.81 -41.91
CA CYS A 20 -20.43 17.85 -42.96
C CYS A 20 -19.92 16.46 -42.61
N ALA A 21 -20.72 15.48 -42.96
CA ALA A 21 -20.37 14.09 -43.10
C ALA A 21 -19.49 13.85 -44.32
N GLN A 22 -18.53 12.92 -44.24
CA GLN A 22 -18.08 12.17 -45.41
C GLN A 22 -17.63 10.77 -44.99
N GLN A 23 -18.45 9.80 -45.37
CA GLN A 23 -18.16 8.39 -45.50
C GLN A 23 -17.17 8.17 -46.65
N SER A 24 -16.24 7.25 -46.47
CA SER A 24 -15.75 6.45 -47.61
C SER A 24 -15.41 5.04 -47.11
N ASP A 25 -16.18 4.11 -47.64
CA ASP A 25 -15.98 2.68 -47.65
C ASP A 25 -14.77 2.31 -48.49
N GLY A 26 -14.17 1.14 -48.20
CA GLY A 26 -13.30 0.46 -49.15
C GLY A 26 -12.25 -0.47 -48.57
N ASN A 27 -12.63 -1.63 -48.23
CA ASN A 27 -12.32 -2.94 -48.82
C ASN A 27 -10.94 -3.56 -48.60
N SER A 28 -11.00 -4.70 -47.92
CA SER A 28 -10.42 -6.05 -48.20
C SER A 28 -8.97 -6.19 -48.68
N SER A 29 -8.25 -7.00 -48.04
CA SER A 29 -7.85 -8.38 -48.32
C SER A 29 -6.43 -8.72 -47.86
N SER A 30 -6.38 -9.77 -47.08
CA SER A 30 -5.70 -11.06 -47.33
C SER A 30 -4.19 -11.16 -47.11
N GLN A 31 -3.88 -12.00 -46.13
CA GLN A 31 -2.93 -13.11 -46.11
C GLN A 31 -1.44 -12.85 -46.39
N SER A 32 -0.58 -13.25 -45.47
CA SER A 32 0.03 -14.59 -45.53
C SER A 32 0.99 -14.85 -44.37
N ASN A 33 0.85 -16.04 -43.86
CA ASN A 33 1.80 -16.85 -43.09
C ASN A 33 3.25 -16.72 -43.55
N GLN A 34 4.20 -16.68 -42.56
CA GLN A 34 5.37 -17.55 -42.68
C GLN A 34 5.92 -17.88 -41.30
N SER A 35 5.78 -19.13 -40.96
CA SER A 35 6.56 -19.86 -39.93
C SER A 35 7.99 -20.00 -40.40
N ILE A 36 8.96 -19.74 -39.54
CA ILE A 36 10.30 -20.32 -39.71
C ILE A 36 10.74 -20.92 -38.36
N THR A 37 10.77 -22.22 -38.36
CA THR A 37 11.41 -23.14 -37.43
C THR A 37 12.92 -23.21 -37.76
N SER A 38 13.78 -23.21 -36.73
CA SER A 38 15.06 -23.99 -36.70
C SER A 38 15.82 -23.65 -35.42
N GLN A 39 15.88 -24.57 -34.49
CA GLN A 39 16.87 -25.60 -34.25
C GLN A 39 18.06 -25.11 -33.40
N ALA A 40 18.14 -25.75 -32.21
CA ALA A 40 19.32 -25.82 -31.35
C ALA A 40 20.45 -26.63 -32.00
N PRO A 41 21.67 -26.55 -31.45
CA PRO A 41 22.29 -27.79 -31.04
C PRO A 41 22.90 -27.81 -29.65
N SER A 42 22.79 -28.99 -29.09
CA SER A 42 23.40 -29.57 -27.93
C SER A 42 24.93 -29.80 -28.13
N SER A 43 25.67 -29.71 -27.04
CA SER A 43 26.81 -30.65 -26.68
C SER A 43 27.44 -30.17 -25.37
N THR A 44 27.22 -30.84 -24.27
CA THR A 44 28.02 -31.93 -23.64
C THR A 44 29.53 -31.65 -23.53
N GLN A 45 30.04 -31.49 -22.31
CA GLN A 45 31.06 -32.32 -21.69
C GLN A 45 31.51 -31.79 -20.31
N THR A 46 31.35 -32.67 -19.31
CA THR A 46 32.12 -32.71 -18.04
C THR A 46 33.49 -33.35 -18.31
N PRO A 47 34.55 -33.06 -17.52
CA PRO A 47 35.05 -34.08 -16.59
C PRO A 47 35.55 -33.58 -15.22
N GLU A 48 35.14 -34.34 -14.21
CA GLU A 48 35.96 -35.11 -13.22
C GLU A 48 37.02 -34.38 -12.38
N GLN A 49 36.87 -34.72 -11.09
CA GLN A 49 37.74 -34.51 -9.92
C GLN A 49 39.13 -35.10 -10.00
N PRO A 50 40.09 -34.84 -9.05
CA PRO A 50 40.10 -35.64 -7.82
C PRO A 50 40.52 -34.96 -6.51
N LEU A 51 40.17 -35.65 -5.45
CA LEU A 51 40.48 -35.58 -4.03
C LEU A 51 41.96 -35.43 -3.67
N THR A 52 42.25 -34.76 -2.56
CA THR A 52 43.22 -35.28 -1.55
C THR A 52 42.82 -34.77 -0.16
N GLU A 53 42.80 -35.75 0.75
CA GLU A 53 42.74 -35.65 2.21
C GLU A 53 44.05 -35.08 2.79
N ASP A 54 44.00 -34.46 3.98
CA ASP A 54 44.62 -34.97 5.22
C ASP A 54 44.47 -33.98 6.40
N SER A 55 43.90 -34.48 7.46
CA SER A 55 44.32 -34.66 8.87
C SER A 55 44.96 -33.51 9.66
N GLU A 56 44.47 -33.29 10.79
CA GLU A 56 44.69 -33.52 12.24
C GLU A 56 44.42 -32.27 13.06
N ALA A 57 43.50 -32.28 13.97
CA ALA A 57 43.44 -32.67 15.38
C ALA A 57 44.04 -31.70 16.41
N THR A 58 43.25 -31.49 17.50
CA THR A 58 43.56 -31.13 18.89
C THR A 58 43.51 -29.64 19.24
N SER A 59 42.67 -29.13 20.12
CA SER A 59 42.49 -29.41 21.54
C SER A 59 41.28 -28.66 22.13
N SER A 60 40.65 -29.33 23.05
CA SER A 60 39.65 -28.88 24.01
C SER A 60 40.18 -27.81 24.99
N GLU A 61 39.36 -26.82 25.28
CA GLU A 61 39.22 -26.31 26.65
C GLU A 61 37.81 -25.73 26.84
N GLY A 62 37.16 -26.25 27.85
CA GLY A 62 35.82 -25.90 28.23
C GLY A 62 35.71 -24.52 28.89
N LEU A 63 34.63 -23.87 28.71
CA LEU A 63 34.11 -22.85 29.58
C LEU A 63 32.61 -23.09 29.80
N GLU A 64 32.29 -23.06 31.07
CA GLU A 64 31.07 -23.47 31.69
C GLU A 64 29.86 -22.68 31.23
N ALA A 65 28.77 -23.42 31.03
CA ALA A 65 27.42 -22.87 30.84
C ALA A 65 26.99 -22.15 32.13
N GLN A 66 26.82 -20.85 32.07
CA GLN A 66 25.93 -20.14 32.96
C GLN A 66 24.56 -20.07 32.31
N SER A 67 23.67 -20.91 32.78
CA SER A 67 22.25 -20.81 32.56
C SER A 67 21.75 -19.57 33.32
N GLY A 68 21.61 -18.46 32.63
CA GLY A 68 20.74 -17.36 33.03
C GLY A 68 19.35 -17.69 32.47
N GLU A 69 18.44 -18.15 33.32
CA GLU A 69 17.03 -18.06 33.08
C GLU A 69 16.64 -16.57 33.11
N GLU A 70 16.71 -15.89 31.97
CA GLU A 70 15.92 -14.68 31.79
C GLU A 70 14.45 -15.11 31.66
N SER A 71 13.69 -14.79 32.70
CA SER A 71 12.25 -14.75 32.63
C SER A 71 11.87 -13.78 31.51
N GLY A 72 11.48 -14.32 30.35
CA GLY A 72 10.98 -13.53 29.24
C GLY A 72 9.70 -12.81 29.67
N GLU A 73 9.81 -11.55 30.04
CA GLU A 73 8.75 -10.61 29.74
C GLU A 73 8.54 -10.70 28.22
N ALA A 74 7.30 -10.90 27.80
CA ALA A 74 6.95 -10.82 26.39
C ALA A 74 7.41 -9.44 25.90
N ALA A 75 8.55 -9.41 25.23
CA ALA A 75 9.01 -8.21 24.56
C ALA A 75 7.88 -7.86 23.56
N GLY A 76 7.28 -6.70 23.73
CA GLY A 76 6.33 -6.18 22.74
C GLY A 76 6.98 -6.22 21.36
N SER A 77 6.21 -6.47 20.35
CA SER A 77 6.70 -6.43 18.99
C SER A 77 7.32 -5.06 18.72
N ASN A 78 8.56 -5.01 18.21
CA ASN A 78 9.17 -3.77 17.73
C ASN A 78 8.72 -3.42 16.30
N ILE A 79 7.60 -3.99 15.88
CA ILE A 79 7.00 -3.84 14.55
C ILE A 79 5.62 -3.21 14.70
N LEU A 80 5.37 -2.17 13.93
CA LEU A 80 4.08 -1.49 13.84
C LEU A 80 3.49 -1.66 12.45
N VAL A 81 2.21 -1.95 12.36
CA VAL A 81 1.41 -1.83 11.14
C VAL A 81 0.56 -0.57 11.25
N ALA A 82 1.02 0.53 10.67
CA ALA A 82 0.27 1.78 10.57
C ALA A 82 -0.44 1.85 9.23
N TYR A 83 -1.73 2.17 9.20
CA TYR A 83 -2.47 2.20 7.94
C TYR A 83 -3.60 3.22 7.93
N PHE A 84 -3.87 3.74 6.73
CA PHE A 84 -5.05 4.53 6.43
C PHE A 84 -5.99 3.73 5.52
N THR A 85 -7.28 3.79 5.81
CA THR A 85 -8.31 3.21 4.95
C THR A 85 -9.60 4.01 5.00
N TYR A 86 -10.28 4.13 3.86
CA TYR A 86 -11.52 4.88 3.75
C TYR A 86 -12.62 4.38 4.69
N GLY A 87 -12.82 3.07 4.77
CA GLY A 87 -13.90 2.47 5.57
C GLY A 87 -13.89 2.84 7.05
N GLU A 88 -12.74 3.23 7.59
CA GLU A 88 -12.58 3.66 8.99
C GLU A 88 -12.55 5.17 9.16
N ASN A 89 -12.56 5.92 8.05
CA ASN A 89 -12.47 7.37 8.01
C ASN A 89 -13.74 8.03 7.43
N ALA A 90 -14.84 7.29 7.30
CA ALA A 90 -16.11 7.80 6.80
C ALA A 90 -17.25 7.42 7.76
N PRO A 91 -18.32 8.25 7.90
CA PRO A 91 -19.48 7.99 8.76
C PRO A 91 -20.41 6.96 8.10
N LEU A 92 -19.94 5.75 7.89
CA LEU A 92 -20.70 4.69 7.24
C LEU A 92 -21.74 4.10 8.21
N PRO A 93 -22.94 3.74 7.73
CA PRO A 93 -23.94 3.07 8.55
C PRO A 93 -23.52 1.62 8.86
N ASP A 94 -23.96 1.08 10.00
CA ASP A 94 -23.65 -0.28 10.42
C ASP A 94 -24.14 -1.38 9.45
N ASP A 95 -25.14 -1.06 8.63
CA ASP A 95 -25.73 -1.95 7.63
C ASP A 95 -25.21 -1.68 6.19
N VAL A 96 -24.07 -1.00 6.04
CA VAL A 96 -23.46 -0.74 4.74
C VAL A 96 -23.20 -2.06 4.00
N ASP A 97 -23.61 -2.10 2.73
CA ASP A 97 -23.28 -3.23 1.86
C ASP A 97 -21.84 -3.10 1.36
N ALA A 98 -20.92 -3.73 2.06
CA ALA A 98 -19.49 -3.73 1.72
C ALA A 98 -19.23 -4.32 0.32
N SER A 99 -20.10 -5.19 -0.20
CA SER A 99 -19.97 -5.80 -1.53
C SER A 99 -20.26 -4.81 -2.66
N ALA A 100 -21.05 -3.77 -2.38
CA ALA A 100 -21.42 -2.74 -3.35
C ALA A 100 -20.43 -1.56 -3.40
N SER A 101 -19.48 -1.49 -2.45
CA SER A 101 -18.55 -0.37 -2.32
C SER A 101 -17.10 -0.81 -2.56
N ALA A 102 -16.40 -0.15 -3.49
CA ALA A 102 -15.07 -0.57 -3.97
C ALA A 102 -13.97 -0.58 -2.90
N SER A 103 -14.16 0.11 -1.77
CA SER A 103 -13.14 0.27 -0.74
C SER A 103 -13.60 -0.13 0.66
N ILE A 104 -14.83 -0.62 0.82
CA ILE A 104 -15.41 -1.00 2.09
C ILE A 104 -15.35 -2.52 2.24
N GLN A 105 -14.91 -2.98 3.40
CA GLN A 105 -14.78 -4.39 3.76
C GLN A 105 -15.25 -4.60 5.20
N ILE A 106 -15.44 -5.85 5.57
CA ILE A 106 -15.72 -6.27 6.95
C ILE A 106 -14.57 -7.16 7.43
N TRP A 107 -14.01 -6.86 8.58
CA TRP A 107 -13.04 -7.67 9.30
C TRP A 107 -13.51 -7.82 10.74
N ASP A 108 -13.62 -9.04 11.23
CA ASP A 108 -14.10 -9.36 12.58
C ASP A 108 -15.41 -8.63 13.00
N ASN A 109 -16.35 -8.49 12.06
CA ASN A 109 -17.62 -7.77 12.19
C ASN A 109 -17.49 -6.24 12.34
N GLU A 110 -16.33 -5.67 12.09
CA GLU A 110 -16.12 -4.23 12.04
C GLU A 110 -15.93 -3.75 10.60
N ILE A 111 -16.39 -2.53 10.34
CA ILE A 111 -16.23 -1.91 9.02
C ILE A 111 -14.77 -1.43 8.90
N THR A 112 -14.14 -1.82 7.81
CA THR A 112 -12.82 -1.36 7.42
C THR A 112 -12.78 -1.11 5.91
N GLY A 113 -11.60 -1.13 5.29
CA GLY A 113 -11.42 -1.06 3.85
C GLY A 113 -10.43 -2.10 3.35
N ASN A 114 -10.17 -2.09 2.04
CA ASN A 114 -9.22 -3.02 1.44
C ASN A 114 -7.85 -2.98 2.12
N THR A 115 -7.33 -1.79 2.41
CA THR A 115 -6.03 -1.61 3.08
C THR A 115 -6.09 -2.13 4.53
N GLY A 116 -7.19 -1.89 5.24
CA GLY A 116 -7.36 -2.39 6.60
C GLY A 116 -7.36 -3.92 6.67
N VAL A 117 -8.03 -4.60 5.73
CA VAL A 117 -7.98 -6.07 5.64
C VAL A 117 -6.54 -6.56 5.47
N VAL A 118 -5.75 -5.95 4.58
CA VAL A 118 -4.34 -6.32 4.39
C VAL A 118 -3.51 -6.00 5.64
N ALA A 119 -3.79 -4.87 6.31
CA ALA A 119 -3.13 -4.50 7.57
C ALA A 119 -3.33 -5.56 8.67
N HIS A 120 -4.56 -6.04 8.83
CA HIS A 120 -4.86 -7.11 9.79
C HIS A 120 -4.19 -8.44 9.41
N MET A 121 -4.13 -8.80 8.13
CA MET A 121 -3.38 -9.98 7.67
C MET A 121 -1.89 -9.88 8.02
N ILE A 122 -1.28 -8.71 7.85
CA ILE A 122 0.12 -8.48 8.23
C ILE A 122 0.27 -8.60 9.75
N GLN A 123 -0.60 -7.96 10.52
CA GLN A 123 -0.61 -8.00 11.97
C GLN A 123 -0.70 -9.45 12.50
N GLU A 124 -1.67 -10.22 12.02
CA GLU A 124 -1.86 -11.61 12.44
C GLU A 124 -0.67 -12.50 12.10
N ALA A 125 -0.07 -12.30 10.92
CA ALA A 125 1.04 -13.12 10.45
C ALA A 125 2.39 -12.73 11.08
N SER A 126 2.60 -11.47 11.45
CA SER A 126 3.86 -10.97 12.01
C SER A 126 3.84 -10.85 13.54
N GLY A 127 2.67 -10.83 14.16
CA GLY A 127 2.52 -10.51 15.59
C GLY A 127 2.79 -9.04 15.91
N ALA A 128 2.75 -8.14 14.91
CA ALA A 128 2.98 -6.72 15.05
C ALA A 128 1.84 -6.02 15.83
N ASP A 129 2.14 -4.85 16.37
CA ASP A 129 1.12 -3.92 16.83
C ASP A 129 0.42 -3.28 15.62
N ILE A 130 -0.84 -2.87 15.78
CA ILE A 130 -1.63 -2.28 14.70
C ILE A 130 -2.13 -0.89 15.08
N PHE A 131 -2.07 0.05 14.13
CA PHE A 131 -2.49 1.43 14.31
C PHE A 131 -3.26 1.96 13.10
N SER A 132 -4.52 2.36 13.33
CA SER A 132 -5.34 3.00 12.30
C SER A 132 -5.14 4.52 12.30
N ILE A 133 -4.69 5.06 11.18
CA ILE A 133 -4.54 6.49 10.93
C ILE A 133 -5.93 7.05 10.63
N ARG A 134 -6.42 7.94 11.49
CA ARG A 134 -7.75 8.54 11.37
C ARG A 134 -7.68 10.06 11.35
N THR A 135 -8.54 10.65 10.55
CA THR A 135 -8.68 12.11 10.44
C THR A 135 -9.68 12.65 11.44
N VAL A 136 -9.51 13.92 11.86
CA VAL A 136 -10.48 14.63 12.69
C VAL A 136 -11.79 14.87 11.92
N GLU A 137 -11.66 15.39 10.69
CA GLU A 137 -12.81 15.55 9.79
C GLU A 137 -12.94 14.26 8.94
N PRO A 138 -14.08 13.54 9.08
CA PRO A 138 -14.27 12.31 8.32
C PRO A 138 -14.49 12.59 6.84
N TYR A 139 -14.12 11.64 6.00
CA TYR A 139 -14.44 11.67 4.57
C TYR A 139 -15.95 11.46 4.35
N PRO A 140 -16.52 11.95 3.23
CA PRO A 140 -17.93 11.72 2.91
C PRO A 140 -18.30 10.23 2.87
N ALA A 141 -19.55 9.92 3.18
CA ALA A 141 -20.07 8.55 3.04
C ALA A 141 -20.34 8.16 1.56
N SER A 142 -20.29 9.11 0.66
CA SER A 142 -20.47 8.94 -0.79
C SER A 142 -19.12 8.73 -1.47
N TYR A 143 -19.03 7.72 -2.33
CA TYR A 143 -17.81 7.44 -3.09
C TYR A 143 -17.40 8.62 -3.99
N ASP A 144 -18.36 9.19 -4.73
CA ASP A 144 -18.06 10.28 -5.68
C ASP A 144 -17.55 11.53 -4.93
N GLU A 145 -18.19 11.89 -3.81
CA GLU A 145 -17.75 13.04 -2.99
C GLU A 145 -16.37 12.79 -2.37
N THR A 146 -16.05 11.54 -1.99
CA THR A 146 -14.71 11.19 -1.48
C THR A 146 -13.65 11.26 -2.57
N VAL A 147 -13.98 10.85 -3.79
CA VAL A 147 -13.09 10.99 -4.95
C VAL A 147 -12.79 12.46 -5.22
N ASP A 148 -13.81 13.32 -5.22
CA ASP A 148 -13.66 14.76 -5.43
C ASP A 148 -12.82 15.41 -4.31
N GLN A 149 -13.12 15.09 -3.04
CA GLN A 149 -12.34 15.59 -1.90
C GLN A 149 -10.87 15.14 -1.96
N GLY A 150 -10.61 13.87 -2.27
CA GLY A 150 -9.25 13.36 -2.40
C GLY A 150 -8.46 14.05 -3.53
N GLU A 151 -9.13 14.41 -4.65
CA GLU A 151 -8.53 15.21 -5.71
C GLU A 151 -8.21 16.64 -5.25
N GLU A 152 -9.14 17.28 -4.56
CA GLU A 152 -8.95 18.63 -4.02
C GLU A 152 -7.81 18.68 -3.00
N GLU A 153 -7.74 17.71 -2.09
CA GLU A 153 -6.68 17.59 -1.09
C GLU A 153 -5.31 17.39 -1.76
N ASN A 154 -5.23 16.50 -2.75
CA ASN A 154 -4.00 16.25 -3.50
C ASN A 154 -3.54 17.52 -4.23
N ASN A 155 -4.44 18.19 -4.97
CA ASN A 155 -4.14 19.42 -5.69
C ASN A 155 -3.72 20.57 -4.76
N ALA A 156 -4.27 20.62 -3.55
CA ALA A 156 -3.95 21.64 -2.55
C ALA A 156 -2.69 21.30 -1.72
N ASN A 157 -2.14 20.09 -1.88
CA ASN A 157 -1.10 19.53 -1.00
C ASN A 157 -1.51 19.65 0.47
N ALA A 158 -2.76 19.26 0.76
CA ALA A 158 -3.39 19.41 2.06
C ALA A 158 -2.71 18.54 3.14
N ARG A 159 -2.90 18.92 4.40
CA ARG A 159 -2.50 18.12 5.57
C ARG A 159 -3.70 17.98 6.50
N PRO A 160 -4.58 16.99 6.23
CA PRO A 160 -5.72 16.72 7.13
C PRO A 160 -5.23 16.46 8.55
N GLU A 161 -5.91 17.08 9.52
CA GLU A 161 -5.60 16.88 10.93
C GLU A 161 -5.93 15.44 11.34
N LEU A 162 -5.00 14.78 12.05
CA LEU A 162 -5.19 13.42 12.54
C LEU A 162 -5.87 13.42 13.90
N SER A 163 -6.73 12.43 14.14
CA SER A 163 -7.43 12.23 15.41
C SER A 163 -6.84 11.08 16.23
N THR A 164 -5.98 10.27 15.61
CA THR A 164 -5.26 9.17 16.27
C THR A 164 -3.77 9.46 16.26
N HIS A 165 -3.10 9.20 17.38
CA HIS A 165 -1.67 9.50 17.56
C HIS A 165 -0.97 8.33 18.22
N ILE A 166 0.25 8.01 17.76
CA ILE A 166 1.12 7.01 18.39
C ILE A 166 1.77 7.66 19.60
N GLU A 167 1.60 7.06 20.78
CA GLU A 167 2.16 7.61 22.03
C GLU A 167 3.70 7.58 22.07
N ASN A 168 4.30 6.52 21.54
CA ASN A 168 5.76 6.35 21.52
C ASN A 168 6.21 5.59 20.27
N LEU A 169 6.53 6.31 19.19
CA LEU A 169 7.07 5.71 17.97
C LEU A 169 8.45 5.08 18.17
N ASP A 170 9.19 5.52 19.20
CA ASP A 170 10.53 4.99 19.50
C ASP A 170 10.53 3.50 19.91
N ASP A 171 9.38 2.96 20.31
CA ASP A 171 9.24 1.53 20.63
C ASP A 171 9.33 0.63 19.37
N TYR A 172 9.26 1.20 18.17
CA TYR A 172 9.22 0.47 16.91
C TYR A 172 10.45 0.75 16.04
N ASP A 173 11.06 -0.32 15.54
CA ASP A 173 12.16 -0.25 14.56
C ASP A 173 11.66 -0.39 13.13
N VAL A 174 10.52 -1.06 12.94
CA VAL A 174 9.94 -1.39 11.64
C VAL A 174 8.49 -0.94 11.59
N ILE A 175 8.17 -0.20 10.55
CA ILE A 175 6.81 0.30 10.28
C ILE A 175 6.34 -0.22 8.93
N PHE A 176 5.36 -1.12 8.92
CA PHE A 176 4.57 -1.41 7.74
C PHE A 176 3.57 -0.26 7.56
N LEU A 177 3.70 0.49 6.46
CA LEU A 177 2.87 1.66 6.20
C LEU A 177 1.87 1.39 5.07
N GLY A 178 0.60 1.29 5.42
CA GLY A 178 -0.49 0.91 4.53
C GLY A 178 -1.38 2.05 4.06
N PHE A 179 -1.68 2.08 2.74
CA PHE A 179 -2.60 3.08 2.18
C PHE A 179 -3.23 2.61 0.87
N PRO A 180 -4.43 3.12 0.52
CA PRO A 180 -4.96 2.98 -0.83
C PRO A 180 -4.23 3.97 -1.75
N ASN A 181 -4.01 3.60 -3.02
CA ASN A 181 -3.52 4.57 -4.00
C ASN A 181 -4.68 5.48 -4.43
N TRP A 182 -4.58 6.77 -4.12
CA TRP A 182 -5.51 7.81 -4.50
C TRP A 182 -4.82 8.80 -5.46
N TRP A 183 -5.39 9.02 -6.62
CA TRP A 183 -4.88 9.97 -7.62
C TRP A 183 -3.41 9.74 -7.99
N TYR A 184 -3.01 8.46 -8.09
CA TYR A 184 -1.62 8.02 -8.38
C TYR A 184 -0.61 8.40 -7.28
N ASP A 185 -1.10 8.60 -6.07
CA ASP A 185 -0.30 9.01 -4.93
C ASP A 185 -0.83 8.39 -3.62
N MET A 186 -0.22 8.75 -2.50
CA MET A 186 -0.74 8.48 -1.15
C MET A 186 -1.89 9.44 -0.84
N PRO A 187 -2.91 9.02 -0.07
CA PRO A 187 -3.88 9.95 0.52
C PRO A 187 -3.20 10.98 1.41
N MET A 188 -3.70 12.20 1.44
CA MET A 188 -3.08 13.30 2.18
C MET A 188 -2.93 13.04 3.69
N PRO A 189 -3.78 12.26 4.40
CA PRO A 189 -3.51 11.86 5.78
C PRO A 189 -2.21 11.09 6.00
N ILE A 190 -1.69 10.38 4.98
CA ILE A 190 -0.36 9.72 5.07
C ILE A 190 0.76 10.76 5.12
N TYR A 191 0.65 11.84 4.36
CA TYR A 191 1.58 12.96 4.46
C TYR A 191 1.55 13.62 5.83
N SER A 192 0.33 13.83 6.41
CA SER A 192 0.20 14.33 7.77
C SER A 192 0.87 13.41 8.78
N PHE A 193 0.71 12.09 8.62
CA PHE A 193 1.32 11.09 9.49
C PHE A 193 2.84 11.07 9.38
N LEU A 194 3.40 11.10 8.18
CA LEU A 194 4.85 11.14 7.99
C LEU A 194 5.46 12.44 8.54
N GLU A 195 4.79 13.57 8.40
CA GLU A 195 5.27 14.85 8.94
C GLU A 195 5.12 15.00 10.45
N GLU A 196 4.31 14.15 11.12
CA GLU A 196 4.07 14.22 12.56
C GLU A 196 5.17 13.55 13.38
N TYR A 197 5.85 12.54 12.83
CA TYR A 197 6.80 11.69 13.57
C TYR A 197 8.20 11.74 12.99
N ASP A 198 9.19 11.38 13.81
CA ASP A 198 10.57 11.19 13.39
C ASP A 198 10.84 9.70 13.09
N PHE A 199 11.05 9.40 11.82
CA PHE A 199 11.36 8.05 11.35
C PHE A 199 12.85 7.79 11.18
N SER A 200 13.72 8.67 11.64
CA SER A 200 15.18 8.53 11.53
C SER A 200 15.67 7.21 12.11
N GLY A 201 16.42 6.45 11.30
CA GLY A 201 16.96 5.14 11.67
C GLY A 201 15.97 3.98 11.64
N LYS A 202 14.70 4.23 11.37
CA LYS A 202 13.66 3.20 11.27
C LYS A 202 13.59 2.61 9.85
N THR A 203 12.95 1.47 9.73
CA THR A 203 12.64 0.84 8.43
C THR A 203 11.17 1.03 8.12
N ILE A 204 10.85 1.66 6.99
CA ILE A 204 9.49 1.82 6.49
C ILE A 204 9.27 0.83 5.34
N ILE A 205 8.24 0.01 5.44
CA ILE A 205 7.88 -1.00 4.43
C ILE A 205 6.45 -0.71 3.97
N PRO A 206 6.26 0.02 2.87
CA PRO A 206 4.94 0.37 2.39
C PRO A 206 4.17 -0.84 1.86
N PHE A 207 2.86 -0.86 2.07
CA PHE A 207 1.95 -1.74 1.35
C PHE A 207 0.77 -0.94 0.80
N VAL A 208 0.38 -1.24 -0.43
CA VAL A 208 -0.63 -0.45 -1.12
C VAL A 208 -1.76 -1.32 -1.66
N THR A 209 -2.99 -0.80 -1.56
CA THR A 209 -4.13 -1.35 -2.29
C THR A 209 -4.53 -0.42 -3.43
N SER A 210 -4.74 -0.94 -4.62
CA SER A 210 -5.05 -0.11 -5.79
C SER A 210 -5.95 -0.80 -6.80
N GLY A 211 -6.56 -0.02 -7.67
CA GLY A 211 -7.30 -0.52 -8.84
C GLY A 211 -6.40 -1.01 -9.98
N GLY A 212 -5.07 -1.00 -9.80
CA GLY A 212 -4.08 -1.40 -10.80
C GLY A 212 -2.91 -0.42 -10.99
N SER A 213 -2.91 0.71 -10.27
CA SER A 213 -1.82 1.71 -10.33
C SER A 213 -0.60 1.36 -9.47
N GLY A 214 -0.72 0.36 -8.57
CA GLY A 214 0.36 -0.01 -7.66
C GLY A 214 0.76 1.16 -6.75
N PHE A 215 2.05 1.29 -6.46
CA PHE A 215 2.59 2.38 -5.64
C PHE A 215 2.63 3.74 -6.36
N SER A 216 2.66 3.75 -7.70
CA SER A 216 2.90 4.97 -8.48
C SER A 216 4.14 5.74 -7.97
N SER A 217 4.00 7.00 -7.52
CA SER A 217 5.10 7.80 -6.98
C SER A 217 5.37 7.60 -5.49
N ALA A 218 4.52 6.85 -4.77
CA ALA A 218 4.53 6.82 -3.32
C ALA A 218 5.88 6.40 -2.70
N ILE A 219 6.56 5.40 -3.26
CA ILE A 219 7.86 4.96 -2.72
C ILE A 219 8.88 6.09 -2.77
N SER A 220 9.06 6.72 -3.94
CA SER A 220 10.02 7.83 -4.06
C SER A 220 9.64 9.03 -3.21
N THR A 221 8.35 9.28 -3.02
CA THR A 221 7.87 10.35 -2.14
C THR A 221 8.20 10.06 -0.68
N ILE A 222 7.99 8.82 -0.20
CA ILE A 222 8.37 8.44 1.17
C ILE A 222 9.88 8.54 1.36
N GLU A 223 10.70 8.09 0.40
CA GLU A 223 12.16 8.21 0.44
C GLU A 223 12.63 9.67 0.49
N GLU A 224 11.95 10.58 -0.22
CA GLU A 224 12.26 12.00 -0.19
C GLU A 224 11.86 12.66 1.14
N MET A 225 10.72 12.30 1.72
CA MET A 225 10.24 12.83 3.00
C MET A 225 11.06 12.31 4.17
N GLU A 226 11.37 11.02 4.16
CA GLU A 226 12.01 10.29 5.27
C GLU A 226 13.43 9.87 4.90
N SER A 227 14.26 10.83 4.50
CA SER A 227 15.61 10.57 3.98
C SER A 227 16.58 9.93 5.00
N GLU A 228 16.26 9.96 6.28
CA GLU A 228 17.02 9.31 7.36
C GLU A 228 16.46 7.95 7.76
N ALA A 229 15.31 7.53 7.18
CA ALA A 229 14.77 6.19 7.30
C ALA A 229 15.30 5.26 6.18
N THR A 230 15.14 3.96 6.37
CA THR A 230 15.35 2.97 5.32
C THR A 230 14.00 2.58 4.72
N VAL A 231 13.76 2.93 3.47
CA VAL A 231 12.53 2.52 2.77
C VAL A 231 12.79 1.26 1.96
N ILE A 232 12.00 0.22 2.19
CA ILE A 232 12.07 -1.05 1.46
C ILE A 232 10.83 -1.17 0.61
N GLU A 233 10.97 -1.46 -0.68
CA GLU A 233 9.82 -1.71 -1.55
C GLU A 233 8.95 -2.85 -1.00
N GLY A 234 7.68 -2.54 -0.79
CA GLY A 234 6.73 -3.43 -0.14
C GLY A 234 5.86 -4.23 -1.11
N ILE A 235 4.62 -4.53 -0.68
CA ILE A 235 3.66 -5.30 -1.47
C ILE A 235 2.55 -4.42 -2.03
N SER A 236 2.18 -4.66 -3.30
CA SER A 236 1.04 -4.02 -3.94
C SER A 236 -0.07 -5.04 -4.18
N ILE A 237 -1.22 -4.83 -3.54
CA ILE A 237 -2.39 -5.72 -3.63
C ILE A 237 -3.48 -5.05 -4.45
N GLY A 238 -4.02 -5.78 -5.44
CA GLY A 238 -5.18 -5.31 -6.18
C GLY A 238 -6.41 -5.20 -5.29
N ALA A 239 -7.15 -4.10 -5.37
CA ALA A 239 -8.32 -3.85 -4.52
C ALA A 239 -9.36 -5.00 -4.54
N ARG A 240 -9.53 -5.68 -5.70
CA ARG A 240 -10.43 -6.82 -5.85
C ARG A 240 -9.91 -8.11 -5.22
N SER A 241 -8.63 -8.17 -4.90
CA SER A 241 -7.96 -9.35 -4.33
C SER A 241 -7.65 -9.19 -2.84
N ALA A 242 -7.92 -8.02 -2.26
CA ALA A 242 -7.52 -7.71 -0.89
C ALA A 242 -8.00 -8.74 0.14
N THR A 243 -9.26 -9.17 0.06
CA THR A 243 -9.83 -10.17 0.99
C THR A 243 -9.27 -11.59 0.82
N GLY A 244 -8.61 -11.88 -0.28
CA GLY A 244 -8.00 -13.19 -0.57
C GLY A 244 -6.46 -13.15 -0.56
N ALA A 245 -5.85 -12.08 -0.07
CA ALA A 245 -4.41 -11.85 -0.18
C ALA A 245 -3.56 -12.54 0.91
N GLN A 246 -4.18 -13.31 1.83
CA GLN A 246 -3.48 -13.92 2.98
C GLN A 246 -2.20 -14.66 2.57
N ALA A 247 -2.28 -15.55 1.56
CA ALA A 247 -1.12 -16.34 1.13
C ALA A 247 -0.01 -15.48 0.50
N ASP A 248 -0.38 -14.42 -0.21
CA ASP A 248 0.58 -13.49 -0.80
C ASP A 248 1.29 -12.66 0.28
N VAL A 249 0.54 -12.22 1.31
CA VAL A 249 1.07 -11.51 2.48
C VAL A 249 2.02 -12.40 3.28
N GLU A 250 1.64 -13.64 3.58
CA GLU A 250 2.50 -14.59 4.31
C GLU A 250 3.79 -14.90 3.55
N ALA A 251 3.70 -15.12 2.23
CA ALA A 251 4.89 -15.35 1.39
C ALA A 251 5.82 -14.12 1.40
N TRP A 252 5.26 -12.92 1.26
CA TRP A 252 6.02 -11.68 1.31
C TRP A 252 6.70 -11.45 2.67
N LEU A 253 5.98 -11.66 3.78
CA LEU A 253 6.55 -11.54 5.14
C LEU A 253 7.64 -12.60 5.39
N THR A 254 7.50 -13.80 4.82
CA THR A 254 8.54 -14.85 4.86
C THR A 254 9.81 -14.39 4.14
N ASP A 255 9.68 -13.81 2.95
CA ASP A 255 10.82 -13.30 2.17
C ASP A 255 11.53 -12.15 2.93
N LEU A 256 10.78 -11.31 3.61
CA LEU A 256 11.29 -10.22 4.45
C LEU A 256 11.77 -10.70 5.83
N ARG A 257 11.47 -11.93 6.25
CA ARG A 257 11.76 -12.53 7.56
C ARG A 257 11.02 -11.88 8.73
N TYR A 258 9.80 -11.45 8.48
CA TYR A 258 8.88 -10.89 9.49
C TYR A 258 7.68 -11.79 9.79
N LEU A 259 7.67 -13.03 9.33
CA LEU A 259 6.65 -14.00 9.71
C LEU A 259 6.93 -14.49 11.15
N SER A 260 5.92 -14.44 12.01
CA SER A 260 5.98 -15.00 13.37
C SER A 260 6.02 -16.54 13.33
N GLU A 261 6.78 -17.16 14.24
CA GLU A 261 6.88 -18.63 14.37
C GLU A 261 5.63 -19.25 15.02
#